data_866e5a3c5b9b71600835bf99e8bf512e
#
_entry.id   866e5a3c5b9b71600835bf99e8bf512e
#
_cell.length_a   1.000
_cell.length_b   1.000
_cell.length_c   1.000
_cell.angle_alpha   90.00
_cell.angle_beta   90.00
_cell.angle_gamma   90.00
#
_symmetry.space_group_name_H-M   'P 1'
#
loop_
_entity.id
_entity.type
_entity.pdbx_description
1 polymer ?
#
loop_
_entity_poly.entity_id
_entity_poly.type
_entity_poly.pdbx_seq_one_letter_code
_entity_poly.pdbx_strand_id
1 'polypeptide(L)'
;MFAVQLAKALGARVIATTSSAKKAERLRRLGADHVIDYRATKEWGKQARALTGGRGVDRVVEVGGASTLTQSVQAIAYGGQISLVGILAGVEGSIDFMTMFATLATFKAISVGSRRDLEDMNRVVAQHRIRPVIDSIYAFDDAVAALTHFAGRQVFGKVVVSH
;
A
#
# COMPACT_ATOMS: atom_id res chain seq x y z
N MET A 1 -3.72 -4.32 -0.19
CA MET A 1 -5.14 -4.56 0.15
C MET A 1 -5.39 -4.32 1.63
N PHE A 2 -4.77 -5.06 2.54
CA PHE A 2 -5.00 -4.88 3.99
C PHE A 2 -4.81 -3.44 4.47
N ALA A 3 -3.78 -2.73 4.01
CA ALA A 3 -3.58 -1.32 4.39
C ALA A 3 -4.80 -0.44 4.05
N VAL A 4 -5.42 -0.65 2.88
CA VAL A 4 -6.66 0.07 2.51
C VAL A 4 -7.80 -0.30 3.43
N GLN A 5 -8.04 -1.59 3.64
CA GLN A 5 -9.15 -2.08 4.47
C GLN A 5 -9.02 -1.64 5.93
N LEU A 6 -7.83 -1.78 6.53
CA LEU A 6 -7.57 -1.37 7.91
C LEU A 6 -7.67 0.15 8.07
N ALA A 7 -7.11 0.93 7.15
CA ALA A 7 -7.20 2.39 7.20
C ALA A 7 -8.66 2.85 7.11
N LYS A 8 -9.47 2.24 6.23
CA LYS A 8 -10.91 2.54 6.13
C LYS A 8 -11.67 2.13 7.38
N ALA A 9 -11.39 0.95 7.95
CA ALA A 9 -11.99 0.51 9.20
C ALA A 9 -11.70 1.47 10.37
N LEU A 10 -10.54 2.09 10.36
CA LEU A 10 -10.12 3.09 11.34
C LEU A 10 -10.58 4.53 11.00
N GLY A 11 -11.43 4.71 9.99
CA GLY A 11 -12.01 6.00 9.62
C GLY A 11 -11.09 6.92 8.80
N ALA A 12 -9.95 6.44 8.31
CA ALA A 12 -9.04 7.24 7.52
C ALA A 12 -9.57 7.49 6.10
N ARG A 13 -9.20 8.64 5.52
CA ARG A 13 -9.28 8.85 4.06
C ARG A 13 -8.10 8.17 3.40
N VAL A 14 -8.38 7.42 2.34
CA VAL A 14 -7.37 6.60 1.65
C VAL A 14 -7.17 7.05 0.22
N ILE A 15 -5.93 7.40 -0.12
CA ILE A 15 -5.47 7.57 -1.49
C ILE A 15 -4.64 6.35 -1.84
N ALA A 16 -5.10 5.54 -2.79
CA ALA A 16 -4.38 4.35 -3.24
C ALA A 16 -3.73 4.59 -4.60
N THR A 17 -2.60 3.93 -4.85
CA THR A 17 -1.93 3.95 -6.16
C THR A 17 -2.04 2.59 -6.84
N THR A 18 -2.14 2.58 -8.16
CA THR A 18 -2.22 1.35 -8.96
C THR A 18 -1.64 1.58 -10.36
N SER A 19 -1.48 0.50 -11.12
CA SER A 19 -1.00 0.55 -12.52
C SER A 19 -2.06 0.11 -13.53
N SER A 20 -3.33 -0.03 -13.10
CA SER A 20 -4.38 -0.63 -13.93
C SER A 20 -5.75 -0.09 -13.58
N ALA A 21 -6.52 0.30 -14.60
CA ALA A 21 -7.91 0.75 -14.45
C ALA A 21 -8.79 -0.32 -13.77
N LYS A 22 -8.60 -1.60 -14.13
CA LYS A 22 -9.31 -2.74 -13.51
C LYS A 22 -9.01 -2.84 -12.00
N LYS A 23 -7.74 -2.65 -11.61
CA LYS A 23 -7.35 -2.64 -10.18
C LYS A 23 -7.86 -1.38 -9.49
N ALA A 24 -7.91 -0.24 -10.18
CA ALA A 24 -8.44 1.01 -9.62
C ALA A 24 -9.90 0.87 -9.20
N GLU A 25 -10.73 0.26 -10.05
CA GLU A 25 -12.14 0.02 -9.74
C GLU A 25 -12.29 -0.87 -8.49
N ARG A 26 -11.50 -1.94 -8.38
CA ARG A 26 -11.52 -2.81 -7.21
C ARG A 26 -11.06 -2.09 -5.93
N LEU A 27 -10.08 -1.17 -6.03
CA LEU A 27 -9.64 -0.35 -4.90
C LEU A 27 -10.73 0.59 -4.40
N ARG A 28 -11.51 1.22 -5.31
CA ARG A 28 -12.65 2.05 -4.94
C ARG A 28 -13.72 1.24 -4.21
N ARG A 29 -14.02 0.02 -4.68
CA ARG A 29 -14.96 -0.89 -4.01
C ARG A 29 -14.47 -1.31 -2.61
N LEU A 30 -13.16 -1.34 -2.36
CA LEU A 30 -12.58 -1.57 -1.04
C LEU A 30 -12.60 -0.32 -0.15
N GLY A 31 -13.14 0.80 -0.65
CA GLY A 31 -13.29 2.03 0.10
C GLY A 31 -12.19 3.07 -0.11
N ALA A 32 -11.27 2.89 -1.07
CA ALA A 32 -10.32 3.97 -1.38
C ALA A 32 -11.07 5.21 -1.88
N ASP A 33 -10.87 6.35 -1.21
CA ASP A 33 -11.54 7.61 -1.54
C ASP A 33 -11.02 8.19 -2.87
N HIS A 34 -9.71 7.99 -3.12
CA HIS A 34 -9.07 8.34 -4.38
C HIS A 34 -8.14 7.22 -4.84
N VAL A 35 -8.03 7.08 -6.16
CA VAL A 35 -7.08 6.13 -6.77
C VAL A 35 -6.32 6.84 -7.88
N ILE A 36 -4.99 6.77 -7.81
CA ILE A 36 -4.08 7.35 -8.77
C ILE A 36 -3.45 6.24 -9.61
N ASP A 37 -3.50 6.36 -10.94
CA ASP A 37 -2.72 5.51 -11.82
C ASP A 37 -1.31 6.08 -11.96
N TYR A 38 -0.33 5.42 -11.32
CA TYR A 38 1.06 5.86 -11.32
C TYR A 38 1.78 5.64 -12.66
N ARG A 39 1.18 4.88 -13.59
CA ARG A 39 1.71 4.76 -14.95
C ARG A 39 1.36 5.98 -15.79
N ALA A 40 0.12 6.43 -15.67
CA ALA A 40 -0.36 7.64 -16.34
C ALA A 40 0.19 8.91 -15.66
N THR A 41 0.27 8.92 -14.34
CA THR A 41 0.71 10.09 -13.55
C THR A 41 2.06 9.81 -12.91
N LYS A 42 3.14 10.23 -13.56
CA LYS A 42 4.51 10.02 -13.04
C LYS A 42 4.77 10.77 -11.74
N GLU A 43 4.21 11.98 -11.61
CA GLU A 43 4.29 12.80 -10.40
C GLU A 43 3.09 12.53 -9.46
N TRP A 44 2.81 11.25 -9.21
CA TRP A 44 1.66 10.86 -8.39
C TRP A 44 1.74 11.38 -6.94
N GLY A 45 2.94 11.65 -6.43
CA GLY A 45 3.11 12.27 -5.12
C GLY A 45 2.55 13.69 -5.07
N LYS A 46 2.79 14.50 -6.09
CA LYS A 46 2.19 15.84 -6.21
C LYS A 46 0.67 15.76 -6.36
N GLN A 47 0.17 14.80 -7.13
CA GLN A 47 -1.27 14.59 -7.26
C GLN A 47 -1.91 14.17 -5.93
N ALA A 48 -1.28 13.27 -5.17
CA ALA A 48 -1.74 12.89 -3.85
C ALA A 48 -1.80 14.09 -2.90
N ARG A 49 -0.80 14.97 -2.94
CA ARG A 49 -0.78 16.23 -2.18
C ARG A 49 -1.93 17.16 -2.60
N ALA A 50 -2.18 17.33 -3.89
CA ALA A 50 -3.28 18.16 -4.41
C ALA A 50 -4.65 17.65 -3.92
N LEU A 51 -4.87 16.34 -3.85
CA LEU A 51 -6.09 15.71 -3.33
C LEU A 51 -6.33 15.98 -1.83
N THR A 52 -5.34 16.50 -1.12
CA THR A 52 -5.44 16.93 0.29
C THR A 52 -5.45 18.44 0.47
N GLY A 53 -5.77 19.19 -0.58
CA GLY A 53 -5.73 20.66 -0.55
C GLY A 53 -4.31 21.22 -0.41
N GLY A 54 -3.29 20.50 -0.89
CA GLY A 54 -1.88 20.92 -0.83
C GLY A 54 -1.15 20.55 0.46
N ARG A 55 -1.84 20.08 1.51
CA ARG A 55 -1.24 19.75 2.81
C ARG A 55 -0.34 18.50 2.73
N GLY A 56 -0.73 17.52 1.96
CA GLY A 56 -0.12 16.19 1.93
C GLY A 56 -0.85 15.20 2.84
N VAL A 57 -0.46 13.91 2.73
CA VAL A 57 -1.05 12.82 3.53
C VAL A 57 -0.31 12.66 4.85
N ASP A 58 -1.00 12.28 5.92
CA ASP A 58 -0.40 12.11 7.25
C ASP A 58 0.49 10.87 7.32
N ARG A 59 0.15 9.85 6.54
CA ARG A 59 0.86 8.56 6.53
C ARG A 59 0.98 8.00 5.12
N VAL A 60 2.15 7.45 4.83
CA VAL A 60 2.40 6.64 3.63
C VAL A 60 2.75 5.22 4.07
N VAL A 61 2.09 4.23 3.47
CA VAL A 61 2.47 2.82 3.56
C VAL A 61 3.26 2.50 2.30
N GLU A 62 4.58 2.58 2.41
CA GLU A 62 5.49 2.40 1.29
C GLU A 62 5.81 0.91 1.08
N VAL A 63 5.27 0.36 0.00
CA VAL A 63 5.47 -1.06 -0.35
C VAL A 63 6.32 -1.24 -1.62
N GLY A 64 6.54 -0.19 -2.38
CA GLY A 64 7.31 -0.22 -3.62
C GLY A 64 8.81 -0.28 -3.36
N GLY A 65 9.29 0.46 -2.39
CA GLY A 65 10.71 0.54 -2.06
C GLY A 65 11.38 1.78 -2.64
N ALA A 66 12.68 1.69 -2.89
CA ALA A 66 13.52 2.84 -3.21
C ALA A 66 13.05 3.63 -4.44
N SER A 67 12.58 2.96 -5.49
CA SER A 67 12.14 3.61 -6.73
C SER A 67 10.85 4.42 -6.61
N THR A 68 10.04 4.19 -5.57
CA THR A 68 8.80 4.94 -5.32
C THR A 68 8.92 5.95 -4.18
N LEU A 69 10.00 5.89 -3.41
CA LEU A 69 10.19 6.67 -2.20
C LEU A 69 10.18 8.19 -2.45
N THR A 70 10.76 8.66 -3.54
CA THR A 70 10.74 10.08 -3.91
C THR A 70 9.30 10.60 -4.04
N GLN A 71 8.41 9.85 -4.65
CA GLN A 71 7.01 10.23 -4.79
C GLN A 71 6.27 10.16 -3.44
N SER A 72 6.61 9.19 -2.60
CA SER A 72 6.09 9.11 -1.23
C SER A 72 6.47 10.33 -0.39
N VAL A 73 7.70 10.83 -0.55
CA VAL A 73 8.16 12.06 0.10
C VAL A 73 7.45 13.30 -0.45
N GLN A 74 7.16 13.35 -1.74
CA GLN A 74 6.37 14.44 -2.33
C GLN A 74 4.91 14.43 -1.86
N ALA A 75 4.36 13.25 -1.53
CA ALA A 75 2.99 13.10 -1.07
C ALA A 75 2.81 13.44 0.41
N ILE A 76 3.84 13.22 1.24
CA ILE A 76 3.71 13.30 2.72
C ILE A 76 3.46 14.73 3.20
N ALA A 77 2.66 14.89 4.24
CA ALA A 77 2.50 16.14 4.94
C ALA A 77 3.75 16.48 5.77
N TYR A 78 3.91 17.75 6.11
CA TYR A 78 4.93 18.19 7.05
C TYR A 78 4.78 17.47 8.39
N GLY A 79 5.87 16.86 8.87
CA GLY A 79 5.87 16.03 10.08
C GLY A 79 5.12 14.69 9.96
N GLY A 80 4.70 14.28 8.76
CA GLY A 80 4.03 13.01 8.54
C GLY A 80 4.95 11.79 8.70
N GLN A 81 4.41 10.58 8.54
CA GLN A 81 5.17 9.34 8.68
C GLN A 81 5.13 8.50 7.40
N ILE A 82 6.29 8.06 6.95
CA ILE A 82 6.46 7.07 5.88
C ILE A 82 6.88 5.74 6.51
N SER A 83 5.99 4.74 6.44
CA SER A 83 6.26 3.39 6.90
C SER A 83 6.85 2.57 5.74
N LEU A 84 8.13 2.22 5.84
CA LEU A 84 8.85 1.44 4.84
C LEU A 84 8.56 -0.04 5.07
N VAL A 85 7.68 -0.63 4.27
CA VAL A 85 7.15 -2.00 4.48
C VAL A 85 7.67 -2.97 3.42
N GLY A 86 7.85 -2.51 2.17
CA GLY A 86 8.19 -3.40 1.07
C GLY A 86 9.22 -2.84 0.10
N ILE A 87 9.70 -3.73 -0.75
CA ILE A 87 10.75 -3.48 -1.75
C ILE A 87 10.35 -3.99 -3.13
N LEU A 88 9.04 -3.99 -3.44
CA LEU A 88 8.49 -4.62 -4.65
C LEU A 88 9.03 -4.04 -5.97
N ALA A 89 9.46 -2.79 -5.96
CA ALA A 89 9.99 -2.10 -7.14
C ALA A 89 11.51 -1.86 -7.04
N GLY A 90 12.18 -2.50 -6.08
CA GLY A 90 13.64 -2.48 -5.95
C GLY A 90 14.14 -1.91 -4.62
N VAL A 91 15.43 -2.18 -4.37
CA VAL A 91 16.15 -1.75 -3.16
C VAL A 91 17.08 -0.56 -3.44
N GLU A 92 17.40 -0.32 -4.70
CA GLU A 92 18.29 0.77 -5.11
C GLU A 92 17.49 1.99 -5.55
N GLY A 93 17.90 3.15 -5.13
CA GLY A 93 17.32 4.43 -5.49
C GLY A 93 18.00 5.56 -4.76
N SER A 94 17.80 6.77 -5.26
CA SER A 94 18.27 7.99 -4.62
C SER A 94 17.10 8.88 -4.27
N ILE A 95 17.24 9.59 -3.17
CA ILE A 95 16.33 10.65 -2.78
C ILE A 95 17.15 11.92 -2.53
N ASP A 96 16.65 13.02 -3.02
CA ASP A 96 17.25 14.31 -2.71
C ASP A 96 17.12 14.60 -1.22
N PHE A 97 18.26 14.81 -0.56
CA PHE A 97 18.32 15.03 0.87
C PHE A 97 17.50 16.25 1.31
N MET A 98 17.58 17.35 0.55
CA MET A 98 16.85 18.57 0.91
C MET A 98 15.35 18.38 0.78
N THR A 99 14.89 17.67 -0.25
CA THR A 99 13.48 17.30 -0.40
C THR A 99 12.99 16.46 0.79
N MET A 100 13.78 15.48 1.23
CA MET A 100 13.47 14.67 2.40
C MET A 100 13.45 15.53 3.68
N PHE A 101 14.51 16.32 3.89
CA PHE A 101 14.68 17.17 5.07
C PHE A 101 13.54 18.20 5.21
N ALA A 102 13.12 18.83 4.11
CA ALA A 102 12.07 19.84 4.11
C ALA A 102 10.69 19.32 4.56
N THR A 103 10.47 18.01 4.55
CA THR A 103 9.21 17.42 5.03
C THR A 103 9.15 17.23 6.52
N LEU A 104 10.28 17.18 7.23
CA LEU A 104 10.40 16.75 8.64
C LEU A 104 9.66 15.43 8.91
N ALA A 105 9.53 14.58 7.90
CA ALA A 105 8.81 13.33 8.02
C ALA A 105 9.62 12.29 8.81
N THR A 106 8.89 11.43 9.52
CA THR A 106 9.47 10.25 10.17
C THR A 106 9.51 9.09 9.17
N PHE A 107 10.68 8.49 8.98
CA PHE A 107 10.85 7.26 8.20
C PHE A 107 10.96 6.08 9.17
N LYS A 108 10.00 5.17 9.12
CA LYS A 108 9.96 4.00 10.01
C LYS A 108 10.01 2.72 9.21
N ALA A 109 11.09 1.97 9.34
CA ALA A 109 11.17 0.62 8.78
C ALA A 109 10.26 -0.33 9.57
N ILE A 110 9.49 -1.15 8.85
CA ILE A 110 8.58 -2.16 9.39
C ILE A 110 9.00 -3.50 8.79
N SER A 111 9.47 -4.42 9.62
CA SER A 111 9.78 -5.79 9.20
C SER A 111 8.62 -6.72 9.51
N VAL A 112 8.35 -6.94 10.78
CA VAL A 112 7.29 -7.83 11.27
C VAL A 112 6.65 -7.23 12.53
N GLY A 113 5.55 -7.82 12.96
CA GLY A 113 4.92 -7.50 14.24
C GLY A 113 5.19 -8.59 15.30
N SER A 114 4.93 -8.25 16.55
CA SER A 114 4.92 -9.19 17.66
C SER A 114 3.64 -10.03 17.69
N ARG A 115 3.59 -11.06 18.55
CA ARG A 115 2.35 -11.80 18.84
C ARG A 115 1.22 -10.85 19.28
N ARG A 116 1.54 -9.89 20.13
CA ARG A 116 0.57 -8.89 20.60
C ARG A 116 -0.01 -8.07 19.44
N ASP A 117 0.83 -7.63 18.50
CA ASP A 117 0.36 -6.90 17.31
C ASP A 117 -0.58 -7.76 16.46
N LEU A 118 -0.31 -9.06 16.33
CA LEU A 118 -1.21 -10.00 15.64
C LEU A 118 -2.55 -10.15 16.36
N GLU A 119 -2.53 -10.29 17.69
CA GLU A 119 -3.74 -10.40 18.50
C GLU A 119 -4.57 -9.11 18.42
N ASP A 120 -3.93 -7.95 18.47
CA ASP A 120 -4.58 -6.65 18.31
C ASP A 120 -5.17 -6.47 16.91
N MET A 121 -4.43 -6.84 15.87
CA MET A 121 -4.91 -6.84 14.49
C MET A 121 -6.12 -7.77 14.32
N ASN A 122 -6.10 -8.96 14.88
CA ASN A 122 -7.20 -9.93 14.81
C ASN A 122 -8.47 -9.37 15.46
N ARG A 123 -8.35 -8.62 16.57
CA ARG A 123 -9.49 -7.93 17.18
C ARG A 123 -10.11 -6.90 16.24
N VAL A 124 -9.29 -6.07 15.58
CA VAL A 124 -9.76 -5.09 14.59
C VAL A 124 -10.41 -5.79 13.40
N VAL A 125 -9.79 -6.85 12.88
CA VAL A 125 -10.32 -7.64 11.76
C VAL A 125 -11.70 -8.21 12.11
N ALA A 126 -11.86 -8.78 13.30
CA ALA A 126 -13.14 -9.33 13.77
C ALA A 126 -14.20 -8.25 13.98
N GLN A 127 -13.85 -7.16 14.68
CA GLN A 127 -14.75 -6.05 14.99
C GLN A 127 -15.31 -5.40 13.72
N HIS A 128 -14.47 -5.17 12.71
CA HIS A 128 -14.85 -4.54 11.46
C HIS A 128 -15.23 -5.52 10.36
N ARG A 129 -15.27 -6.84 10.67
CA ARG A 129 -15.61 -7.91 9.72
C ARG A 129 -14.78 -7.84 8.43
N ILE A 130 -13.50 -7.49 8.56
CA ILE A 130 -12.58 -7.39 7.43
C ILE A 130 -12.35 -8.79 6.87
N ARG A 131 -12.58 -8.95 5.56
CA ARG A 131 -12.27 -10.20 4.85
C ARG A 131 -11.08 -9.98 3.93
N PRO A 132 -10.10 -10.90 3.92
CA PRO A 132 -9.01 -10.86 2.96
C PRO A 132 -9.54 -10.82 1.53
N VAL A 133 -8.93 -9.99 0.70
CA VAL A 133 -9.21 -10.01 -0.74
C VAL A 133 -8.47 -11.20 -1.34
N ILE A 134 -9.21 -12.20 -1.78
CA ILE A 134 -8.68 -13.39 -2.45
C ILE A 134 -8.83 -13.18 -3.95
N ASP A 135 -7.74 -13.36 -4.69
CA ASP A 135 -7.71 -13.30 -6.14
C ASP A 135 -8.07 -14.65 -6.75
N SER A 136 -7.42 -15.71 -6.25
CA SER A 136 -7.60 -17.07 -6.72
C SER A 136 -7.29 -18.10 -5.62
N ILE A 137 -7.91 -19.26 -5.74
CA ILE A 137 -7.70 -20.42 -4.85
C ILE A 137 -7.27 -21.59 -5.73
N TYR A 138 -6.20 -22.25 -5.36
CA TYR A 138 -5.67 -23.45 -6.01
C TYR A 138 -5.74 -24.64 -5.05
N ALA A 139 -5.92 -25.84 -5.59
CA ALA A 139 -5.70 -27.06 -4.82
C ALA A 139 -4.21 -27.24 -4.49
N PHE A 140 -3.90 -28.03 -3.48
CA PHE A 140 -2.50 -28.27 -3.09
C PHE A 140 -1.65 -28.81 -4.23
N ASP A 141 -2.21 -29.73 -5.02
CA ASP A 141 -1.53 -30.33 -6.18
C ASP A 141 -1.19 -29.30 -7.28
N ASP A 142 -1.88 -28.17 -7.30
CA ASP A 142 -1.65 -27.06 -8.23
C ASP A 142 -0.75 -25.94 -7.66
N ALA A 143 -0.05 -26.19 -6.55
CA ALA A 143 0.77 -25.17 -5.87
C ALA A 143 1.81 -24.51 -6.81
N VAL A 144 2.39 -25.24 -7.75
CA VAL A 144 3.34 -24.70 -8.74
C VAL A 144 2.64 -23.69 -9.66
N ALA A 145 1.42 -23.98 -10.10
CA ALA A 145 0.62 -23.06 -10.91
C ALA A 145 0.23 -21.81 -10.12
N ALA A 146 -0.09 -21.95 -8.83
CA ALA A 146 -0.36 -20.83 -7.91
C ALA A 146 0.86 -19.91 -7.78
N LEU A 147 2.05 -20.45 -7.59
CA LEU A 147 3.29 -19.69 -7.51
C LEU A 147 3.60 -18.97 -8.83
N THR A 148 3.42 -19.65 -9.97
CA THR A 148 3.60 -19.06 -11.30
C THR A 148 2.63 -17.90 -11.53
N HIS A 149 1.36 -18.07 -11.18
CA HIS A 149 0.36 -17.00 -11.25
C HIS A 149 0.76 -15.80 -10.38
N PHE A 150 1.17 -16.04 -9.14
CA PHE A 150 1.62 -14.99 -8.23
C PHE A 150 2.84 -14.25 -8.78
N ALA A 151 3.83 -14.98 -9.32
CA ALA A 151 5.03 -14.40 -9.91
C ALA A 151 4.73 -13.49 -11.12
N GLY A 152 3.63 -13.75 -11.84
CA GLY A 152 3.15 -12.92 -12.96
C GLY A 152 2.70 -11.50 -12.58
N ARG A 153 2.59 -11.18 -11.29
CA ARG A 153 2.25 -9.84 -10.72
C ARG A 153 0.92 -9.24 -11.24
N GLN A 154 0.06 -10.05 -11.86
CA GLN A 154 -1.26 -9.60 -12.34
C GLN A 154 -2.35 -9.72 -11.26
N VAL A 155 -2.04 -10.37 -10.16
CA VAL A 155 -2.95 -10.65 -9.06
C VAL A 155 -3.46 -9.38 -8.37
N PHE A 156 -4.66 -9.46 -7.82
CA PHE A 156 -5.24 -8.42 -6.96
C PHE A 156 -5.73 -9.05 -5.66
N GLY A 157 -4.87 -9.10 -4.70
CA GLY A 157 -5.15 -9.72 -3.40
C GLY A 157 -4.21 -10.90 -3.14
N LYS A 158 -4.75 -11.93 -2.52
CA LYS A 158 -4.02 -13.14 -2.14
C LYS A 158 -4.28 -14.27 -3.13
N VAL A 159 -3.24 -14.98 -3.50
CA VAL A 159 -3.32 -16.32 -4.08
C VAL A 159 -3.27 -17.31 -2.92
N VAL A 160 -4.23 -18.19 -2.85
CA VAL A 160 -4.39 -19.16 -1.76
C VAL A 160 -4.19 -20.55 -2.32
N VAL A 161 -3.48 -21.40 -1.57
CA VAL A 161 -3.41 -22.85 -1.81
C VAL A 161 -4.16 -23.51 -0.66
N SER A 162 -5.17 -24.32 -0.97
CA SER A 162 -5.96 -25.07 0.00
C SER A 162 -5.51 -26.55 0.05
N HIS A 163 -5.56 -27.13 1.21
CA HIS A 163 -5.29 -28.54 1.47
C HIS A 163 -6.44 -29.14 2.25
#